data_e12a5387abcd550d3cef631f990de16e
#
_entry.id   e12a5387abcd550d3cef631f990de16e
#
_cell.length_a   1.000
_cell.length_b   1.000
_cell.length_c   1.000
_cell.angle_alpha   90.00
_cell.angle_beta   90.00
_cell.angle_gamma   90.00
#
_symmetry.space_group_name_H-M   'P 1'
#
loop_
_entity.id
_entity.type
_entity.pdbx_description
1 polymer ?
#
loop_
_entity_poly.entity_id
_entity_poly.type
_entity_poly.pdbx_seq_one_letter_code
_entity_poly.pdbx_strand_id
1 'polypeptide(L)'
;YHQRDSNKDGIDNLRLSHGAEFLIIRSQGYPNHPTALFPNSGNPNSIRVQDFTFRLPLEPRLAEVVTRVPMGPIGMALNGVVFFNPFEMGGMNAVEGYSEVWFDSCCGHPQQHGVYHYHKYPSCVKSPFPDDGKQHSPIIGFAWDGFPVHGPYEESGVMAKDIKNDHALDVCNGHADQQRGYHYHVTPGRFPYIIGGYAGVPERSNSRELGRGGARGAIVNNSQGQSRLEGAIAAIRPGTASRDGKRSLTLELSTTRGGRRGIPSSKPAWVQIGPYEATQIERKGNNVKFEIDIPADAAVGVLLDCHIEFAGNESRGGSIVFKKNDAFRVVD
;
A
#
# COMPACT_ATOMS: atom_id res chain seq x y z
N TYR A 1 -15.31 0.41 24.90
CA TYR A 1 -14.41 -0.58 24.31
C TYR A 1 -13.24 0.04 23.54
N HIS A 2 -13.43 1.18 22.91
CA HIS A 2 -12.37 2.05 22.41
C HIS A 2 -12.34 3.36 23.19
N GLN A 3 -11.17 3.92 23.42
CA GLN A 3 -11.07 5.27 23.90
C GLN A 3 -11.50 6.21 22.78
N ARG A 4 -12.50 7.04 23.04
CA ARG A 4 -13.04 7.97 22.04
C ARG A 4 -12.13 9.16 21.81
N ASP A 5 -11.48 9.61 22.85
CA ASP A 5 -10.51 10.71 22.87
C ASP A 5 -9.20 10.18 23.48
N SER A 6 -8.44 9.43 22.67
CA SER A 6 -7.22 8.75 23.14
C SER A 6 -6.03 9.68 23.31
N ASN A 7 -6.03 10.80 22.62
CA ASN A 7 -5.01 11.86 22.75
C ASN A 7 -5.36 12.93 23.79
N LYS A 8 -6.56 12.85 24.41
CA LYS A 8 -7.04 13.72 25.48
C LYS A 8 -7.10 15.20 25.12
N ASP A 9 -7.46 15.51 23.87
CA ASP A 9 -7.63 16.88 23.40
C ASP A 9 -9.07 17.41 23.52
N GLY A 10 -10.00 16.62 24.06
CA GLY A 10 -11.41 16.95 24.23
C GLY A 10 -12.25 16.68 22.96
N ILE A 11 -11.67 16.07 21.93
CA ILE A 11 -12.33 15.79 20.65
C ILE A 11 -12.33 14.29 20.40
N ASP A 12 -13.48 13.73 20.05
CA ASP A 12 -13.56 12.33 19.63
C ASP A 12 -12.65 12.08 18.41
N ASN A 13 -11.78 11.06 18.48
CA ASN A 13 -10.86 10.68 17.40
C ASN A 13 -11.58 10.41 16.09
N LEU A 14 -12.84 9.98 16.15
CA LEU A 14 -13.65 9.61 15.01
C LEU A 14 -15.08 10.14 15.18
N ARG A 15 -15.57 10.86 14.17
CA ARG A 15 -16.94 11.38 14.12
C ARG A 15 -17.56 11.05 12.77
N LEU A 16 -18.78 10.53 12.81
CA LEU A 16 -19.50 10.08 11.65
C LEU A 16 -20.74 10.97 11.41
N SER A 17 -20.99 11.27 10.15
CA SER A 17 -22.24 11.83 9.67
C SER A 17 -22.52 11.28 8.29
N HIS A 18 -23.77 11.27 7.84
CA HIS A 18 -24.05 10.78 6.50
C HIS A 18 -24.79 11.85 5.67
N GLY A 19 -24.51 11.86 4.38
CA GLY A 19 -25.27 12.53 3.34
C GLY A 19 -26.13 11.53 2.57
N ALA A 20 -26.59 11.93 1.38
CA ALA A 20 -27.42 11.08 0.54
C ALA A 20 -26.65 9.90 -0.08
N GLU A 21 -25.37 10.09 -0.44
CA GLU A 21 -24.58 9.12 -1.18
C GLU A 21 -23.37 8.58 -0.39
N PHE A 22 -22.93 9.31 0.65
CA PHE A 22 -21.71 9.02 1.37
C PHE A 22 -21.88 9.03 2.88
N LEU A 23 -21.24 8.10 3.55
CA LEU A 23 -20.85 8.25 4.95
C LEU A 23 -19.67 9.21 5.02
N ILE A 24 -19.82 10.30 5.75
CA ILE A 24 -18.78 11.31 5.96
C ILE A 24 -18.08 11.00 7.29
N ILE A 25 -16.79 10.82 7.24
CA ILE A 25 -15.97 10.42 8.37
C ILE A 25 -14.94 11.50 8.64
N ARG A 26 -15.03 12.13 9.81
CA ARG A 26 -13.97 13.00 10.32
C ARG A 26 -13.11 12.21 11.27
N SER A 27 -11.82 12.16 10.99
CA SER A 27 -10.86 11.38 11.77
C SER A 27 -9.63 12.18 12.12
N GLN A 28 -9.22 12.07 13.37
CA GLN A 28 -7.91 12.57 13.82
C GLN A 28 -6.74 11.66 13.39
N GLY A 29 -7.02 10.49 12.78
CA GLY A 29 -5.98 9.52 12.40
C GLY A 29 -5.12 9.07 13.58
N TYR A 30 -5.59 9.28 14.81
CA TYR A 30 -4.87 8.99 16.03
C TYR A 30 -5.29 7.62 16.58
N PRO A 31 -4.34 6.72 16.89
CA PRO A 31 -4.68 5.37 17.36
C PRO A 31 -5.37 5.40 18.73
N ASN A 32 -6.38 4.57 18.90
CA ASN A 32 -7.13 4.39 20.15
C ASN A 32 -6.73 3.12 20.92
N HIS A 33 -5.53 2.67 20.69
CA HIS A 33 -4.88 1.53 21.33
C HIS A 33 -3.45 1.93 21.74
N PRO A 34 -2.77 1.15 22.58
CA PRO A 34 -1.36 1.38 22.91
C PRO A 34 -0.49 1.32 21.64
N THR A 35 0.49 2.18 21.58
CA THR A 35 1.53 2.20 20.54
C THR A 35 2.90 2.09 21.18
N ALA A 36 3.93 1.82 20.40
CA ALA A 36 5.28 2.08 20.85
C ALA A 36 5.49 3.60 21.08
N LEU A 37 6.54 3.91 21.80
CA LEU A 37 7.00 5.30 21.86
C LEU A 37 7.65 5.68 20.54
N PHE A 38 7.17 6.76 19.94
CA PHE A 38 7.71 7.35 18.72
C PHE A 38 8.09 8.81 18.99
N PRO A 39 9.27 9.28 18.49
CA PRO A 39 10.26 8.56 17.70
C PRO A 39 11.09 7.54 18.51
N ASN A 40 11.67 6.57 17.81
CA ASN A 40 12.59 5.59 18.38
C ASN A 40 13.69 5.21 17.37
N SER A 41 14.57 4.28 17.73
CA SER A 41 15.69 3.88 16.87
C SER A 41 15.27 3.23 15.55
N GLY A 42 14.08 2.66 15.47
CA GLY A 42 13.54 2.04 14.25
C GLY A 42 12.65 2.97 13.42
N ASN A 43 12.17 4.08 14.02
CA ASN A 43 11.34 5.06 13.32
C ASN A 43 11.53 6.46 13.92
N PRO A 44 12.10 7.42 13.17
CA PRO A 44 12.37 8.77 13.64
C PRO A 44 11.13 9.69 13.69
N ASN A 45 9.97 9.22 13.23
CA ASN A 45 8.76 10.03 13.11
C ASN A 45 7.94 9.99 14.41
N SER A 46 7.19 11.05 14.70
CA SER A 46 6.27 11.14 15.83
C SER A 46 4.83 10.96 15.36
N ILE A 47 3.95 10.41 16.17
CA ILE A 47 2.51 10.40 15.91
C ILE A 47 1.96 11.81 16.13
N ARG A 48 1.15 12.29 15.21
CA ARG A 48 0.48 13.60 15.29
C ARG A 48 -1.01 13.46 14.99
N VAL A 49 -1.81 14.27 15.65
CA VAL A 49 -3.22 14.43 15.36
C VAL A 49 -3.38 14.99 13.95
N GLN A 50 -4.30 14.40 13.19
CA GLN A 50 -4.66 14.79 11.83
C GLN A 50 -6.07 15.43 11.83
N ASP A 51 -6.43 16.07 10.73
CA ASP A 51 -7.78 16.58 10.48
C ASP A 51 -8.27 16.05 9.12
N PHE A 52 -8.62 14.77 9.11
CA PHE A 52 -9.09 14.09 7.91
C PHE A 52 -10.60 14.19 7.76
N THR A 53 -11.04 14.31 6.52
CA THR A 53 -12.44 14.14 6.14
C THR A 53 -12.52 13.14 4.99
N PHE A 54 -12.96 11.93 5.27
CA PHE A 54 -13.14 10.87 4.28
C PHE A 54 -14.59 10.67 3.91
N ARG A 55 -14.81 10.11 2.73
CA ARG A 55 -16.12 9.76 2.20
C ARG A 55 -16.12 8.29 1.82
N LEU A 56 -17.07 7.53 2.34
CA LEU A 56 -17.31 6.16 1.91
C LEU A 56 -18.65 6.10 1.17
N PRO A 57 -18.70 5.54 -0.04
CA PRO A 57 -19.95 5.28 -0.72
C PRO A 57 -20.88 4.45 0.16
N LEU A 58 -22.14 4.88 0.31
CA LEU A 58 -23.16 4.11 1.04
C LEU A 58 -23.63 2.89 0.23
N GLU A 59 -23.53 2.98 -1.09
CA GLU A 59 -23.82 1.89 -2.03
C GLU A 59 -22.58 1.60 -2.87
N PRO A 60 -21.63 0.78 -2.38
CA PRO A 60 -20.45 0.40 -3.14
C PRO A 60 -20.85 -0.38 -4.40
N ARG A 61 -20.15 -0.12 -5.51
CA ARG A 61 -20.42 -0.75 -6.80
C ARG A 61 -19.16 -1.36 -7.35
N LEU A 62 -19.24 -2.59 -7.83
CA LEU A 62 -18.15 -3.22 -8.55
C LEU A 62 -17.82 -2.41 -9.81
N ALA A 63 -16.53 -2.27 -10.08
CA ALA A 63 -16.04 -1.65 -11.30
C ALA A 63 -15.87 -2.69 -12.41
N GLU A 64 -15.98 -2.28 -13.67
CA GLU A 64 -15.72 -3.18 -14.81
C GLU A 64 -14.25 -3.65 -14.86
N VAL A 65 -13.35 -2.84 -14.32
CA VAL A 65 -11.92 -3.13 -14.27
C VAL A 65 -11.39 -2.77 -12.89
N VAL A 66 -10.59 -3.66 -12.32
CA VAL A 66 -9.89 -3.42 -11.05
C VAL A 66 -9.07 -2.14 -11.14
N THR A 67 -9.26 -1.26 -10.16
CA THR A 67 -8.49 -0.03 -10.04
C THR A 67 -7.32 -0.25 -9.09
N ARG A 68 -6.15 0.15 -9.52
CA ARG A 68 -4.95 0.08 -8.72
C ARG A 68 -5.03 0.99 -7.49
N VAL A 69 -4.57 0.50 -6.34
CA VAL A 69 -4.44 1.33 -5.13
C VAL A 69 -3.35 2.40 -5.31
N PRO A 70 -3.62 3.66 -4.88
CA PRO A 70 -2.62 4.72 -4.93
C PRO A 70 -1.52 4.50 -3.90
N MET A 71 -0.41 5.22 -4.03
CA MET A 71 0.55 5.37 -2.93
C MET A 71 -0.09 6.12 -1.77
N GLY A 72 0.11 5.63 -0.55
CA GLY A 72 -0.49 6.18 0.66
C GLY A 72 -1.80 5.49 1.04
N PRO A 73 -2.82 6.22 1.54
CA PRO A 73 -4.03 5.62 2.07
C PRO A 73 -4.88 4.97 1.00
N ILE A 74 -5.36 3.78 1.34
CA ILE A 74 -6.21 2.95 0.50
C ILE A 74 -7.54 2.60 1.15
N GLY A 75 -7.70 2.95 2.41
CA GLY A 75 -8.86 2.66 3.21
C GLY A 75 -8.65 3.13 4.64
N MET A 76 -9.53 2.75 5.52
CA MET A 76 -9.50 3.14 6.93
C MET A 76 -9.99 2.01 7.82
N ALA A 77 -9.32 1.81 8.94
CA ALA A 77 -9.75 0.93 10.00
C ALA A 77 -10.91 1.54 10.82
N LEU A 78 -11.65 0.70 11.55
CA LEU A 78 -12.79 1.13 12.38
C LEU A 78 -12.43 2.17 13.44
N ASN A 79 -11.16 2.27 13.82
CA ASN A 79 -10.67 3.29 14.76
C ASN A 79 -10.29 4.62 14.11
N GLY A 80 -10.48 4.78 12.81
CA GLY A 80 -10.18 6.01 12.10
C GLY A 80 -8.74 6.14 11.59
N VAL A 81 -7.87 5.17 11.90
CA VAL A 81 -6.51 5.09 11.38
C VAL A 81 -6.53 4.54 9.96
N VAL A 82 -5.77 5.14 9.06
CA VAL A 82 -5.76 4.77 7.64
C VAL A 82 -5.00 3.47 7.37
N PHE A 83 -5.51 2.69 6.45
CA PHE A 83 -4.77 1.64 5.76
C PHE A 83 -3.93 2.26 4.66
N PHE A 84 -2.67 1.90 4.58
CA PHE A 84 -1.80 2.26 3.48
C PHE A 84 -1.64 1.08 2.51
N ASN A 85 -1.25 1.39 1.30
CA ASN A 85 -0.86 0.39 0.33
C ASN A 85 0.33 -0.43 0.86
N PRO A 86 0.62 -1.61 0.29
CA PRO A 86 1.65 -2.50 0.81
C PRO A 86 3.09 -2.03 0.56
N PHE A 87 3.27 -0.80 0.03
CA PHE A 87 4.57 -0.30 -0.36
C PHE A 87 5.00 0.93 0.42
N GLU A 88 6.29 1.04 0.70
CA GLU A 88 6.95 2.26 1.14
C GLU A 88 7.22 3.23 -0.03
N MET A 89 7.60 4.46 0.32
CA MET A 89 8.03 5.46 -0.64
C MET A 89 9.24 4.95 -1.43
N GLY A 90 9.05 4.75 -2.73
CA GLY A 90 10.03 4.06 -3.60
C GLY A 90 9.50 2.74 -4.16
N GLY A 91 8.35 2.24 -3.64
CA GLY A 91 7.66 1.05 -4.12
C GLY A 91 8.22 -0.26 -3.57
N MET A 92 9.00 -0.18 -2.51
CA MET A 92 9.48 -1.36 -1.80
C MET A 92 8.39 -1.93 -0.91
N ASN A 93 8.37 -3.27 -0.74
CA ASN A 93 7.44 -3.91 0.17
C ASN A 93 7.68 -3.39 1.60
N ALA A 94 6.64 -2.81 2.20
CA ALA A 94 6.71 -2.22 3.53
C ALA A 94 6.73 -3.26 4.66
N VAL A 95 6.32 -4.50 4.38
CA VAL A 95 6.05 -5.52 5.41
C VAL A 95 7.14 -6.58 5.47
N GLU A 96 7.75 -6.89 4.34
CA GLU A 96 8.73 -7.98 4.19
C GLU A 96 9.91 -7.56 3.32
N GLY A 97 11.05 -8.20 3.53
CA GLY A 97 12.25 -7.98 2.73
C GLY A 97 13.13 -6.85 3.21
N TYR A 98 13.95 -6.32 2.33
CA TYR A 98 14.99 -5.33 2.65
C TYR A 98 14.44 -4.01 3.23
N SER A 99 13.21 -3.68 2.89
CA SER A 99 12.56 -2.42 3.29
C SER A 99 11.50 -2.62 4.36
N GLU A 100 11.49 -3.78 5.01
CA GLU A 100 10.60 -3.99 6.13
C GLU A 100 10.74 -2.83 7.13
N VAL A 101 9.65 -2.06 7.25
CA VAL A 101 9.63 -0.94 8.18
C VAL A 101 9.37 -1.44 9.60
N TRP A 102 9.85 -0.68 10.57
CA TRP A 102 9.60 -1.01 11.95
C TRP A 102 8.16 -0.70 12.34
N PHE A 103 7.42 -1.75 12.72
CA PHE A 103 6.06 -1.68 13.23
C PHE A 103 6.04 -1.85 14.74
N ASP A 104 5.06 -1.23 15.39
CA ASP A 104 4.76 -1.53 16.79
C ASP A 104 3.98 -2.86 16.95
N SER A 105 3.67 -3.22 18.20
CA SER A 105 2.93 -4.45 18.49
C SER A 105 1.51 -4.50 17.89
N CYS A 106 0.97 -3.35 17.52
CA CYS A 106 -0.34 -3.21 16.86
C CYS A 106 -0.24 -3.16 15.33
N CYS A 107 0.94 -3.41 14.78
CA CYS A 107 1.22 -3.42 13.35
C CYS A 107 1.08 -2.05 12.66
N GLY A 108 1.27 -0.96 13.40
CA GLY A 108 1.26 0.38 12.88
C GLY A 108 2.56 1.14 13.14
N HIS A 109 2.73 2.25 12.43
CA HIS A 109 3.82 3.18 12.60
C HIS A 109 3.49 4.58 12.03
N PRO A 110 4.16 5.67 12.48
CA PRO A 110 3.99 6.99 11.88
C PRO A 110 4.94 7.21 10.70
N GLN A 111 4.46 7.92 9.66
CA GLN A 111 5.31 8.47 8.60
C GLN A 111 5.73 9.93 8.93
N GLN A 112 6.56 10.55 8.08
CA GLN A 112 7.21 11.86 8.34
C GLN A 112 6.24 13.01 8.68
N HIS A 113 4.97 12.97 8.26
CA HIS A 113 3.96 13.98 8.61
C HIS A 113 3.18 13.62 9.89
N GLY A 114 3.57 12.55 10.57
CA GLY A 114 2.95 12.10 11.80
C GLY A 114 1.68 11.29 11.61
N VAL A 115 1.36 10.88 10.38
CA VAL A 115 0.22 10.01 10.11
C VAL A 115 0.55 8.59 10.55
N TYR A 116 -0.09 8.15 11.62
CA TYR A 116 -0.02 6.75 12.03
C TYR A 116 -0.90 5.91 11.10
N HIS A 117 -0.41 4.77 10.63
CA HIS A 117 -1.08 3.96 9.62
C HIS A 117 -0.70 2.48 9.70
N TYR A 118 -1.45 1.63 8.98
CA TYR A 118 -1.24 0.19 8.90
C TYR A 118 -0.94 -0.24 7.46
N HIS A 119 0.07 -1.10 7.27
CA HIS A 119 0.36 -1.78 6.00
C HIS A 119 -0.05 -3.25 6.01
N LYS A 120 -0.31 -3.79 7.19
CA LYS A 120 -0.70 -5.19 7.42
C LYS A 120 -1.81 -5.27 8.46
N TYR A 121 -2.31 -6.47 8.73
CA TYR A 121 -3.40 -6.70 9.68
C TYR A 121 -3.18 -5.97 11.01
N PRO A 122 -4.03 -4.99 11.33
CA PRO A 122 -3.90 -4.20 12.54
C PRO A 122 -4.47 -4.96 13.75
N SER A 123 -3.63 -5.73 14.42
CA SER A 123 -4.04 -6.67 15.48
C SER A 123 -4.75 -6.03 16.69
N CYS A 124 -4.59 -4.73 16.89
CA CYS A 124 -5.22 -3.99 17.99
C CYS A 124 -6.54 -3.29 17.61
N VAL A 125 -6.90 -3.28 16.34
CA VAL A 125 -8.19 -2.75 15.91
C VAL A 125 -9.27 -3.75 16.28
N LYS A 126 -10.21 -3.32 17.11
CA LYS A 126 -11.30 -4.18 17.59
C LYS A 126 -12.58 -3.85 16.87
N SER A 127 -13.22 -4.88 16.35
CA SER A 127 -14.61 -4.83 15.95
C SER A 127 -15.52 -4.83 17.18
N PRO A 128 -16.74 -4.27 17.09
CA PRO A 128 -17.79 -4.50 18.09
C PRO A 128 -18.17 -5.98 18.23
N PHE A 129 -17.86 -6.80 17.24
CA PHE A 129 -18.11 -8.22 17.25
C PHE A 129 -16.84 -8.99 17.58
N PRO A 130 -16.92 -10.08 18.37
CA PRO A 130 -15.75 -10.89 18.70
C PRO A 130 -15.22 -11.59 17.45
N ASP A 131 -13.89 -11.65 17.33
CA ASP A 131 -13.19 -12.49 16.37
C ASP A 131 -12.48 -13.59 17.15
N ASP A 132 -13.05 -14.79 17.18
CA ASP A 132 -12.49 -15.94 17.88
C ASP A 132 -11.70 -16.87 16.97
N GLY A 133 -11.57 -16.51 15.69
CA GLY A 133 -10.88 -17.28 14.67
C GLY A 133 -11.58 -18.59 14.28
N LYS A 134 -12.86 -18.78 14.63
CA LYS A 134 -13.65 -19.98 14.31
C LYS A 134 -14.78 -19.72 13.32
N GLN A 135 -15.09 -18.47 13.11
CA GLN A 135 -16.14 -18.00 12.20
C GLN A 135 -15.54 -16.96 11.28
N HIS A 136 -16.31 -16.54 10.29
CA HIS A 136 -15.96 -15.41 9.44
C HIS A 136 -15.62 -14.19 10.29
N SER A 137 -14.42 -13.66 10.09
CA SER A 137 -13.93 -12.51 10.83
C SER A 137 -14.84 -11.30 10.65
N PRO A 138 -15.06 -10.48 11.68
CA PRO A 138 -15.83 -9.26 11.57
C PRO A 138 -15.12 -8.19 10.73
N ILE A 139 -15.87 -7.16 10.36
CA ILE A 139 -15.34 -5.96 9.70
C ILE A 139 -14.33 -5.29 10.63
N ILE A 140 -13.16 -4.94 10.09
CA ILE A 140 -12.10 -4.18 10.75
C ILE A 140 -11.86 -2.81 10.11
N GLY A 141 -12.48 -2.54 8.95
CA GLY A 141 -12.37 -1.28 8.24
C GLY A 141 -13.09 -1.29 6.91
N PHE A 142 -12.80 -0.27 6.10
CA PHE A 142 -13.37 -0.09 4.77
C PHE A 142 -12.30 0.40 3.79
N ALA A 143 -12.35 -0.10 2.56
CA ALA A 143 -11.58 0.44 1.44
C ALA A 143 -12.25 1.70 0.87
N TRP A 144 -11.51 2.50 0.09
CA TRP A 144 -12.08 3.74 -0.46
C TRP A 144 -13.15 3.55 -1.54
N ASP A 145 -13.35 2.33 -2.03
CA ASP A 145 -14.49 1.97 -2.88
C ASP A 145 -15.76 1.62 -2.10
N GLY A 146 -15.70 1.71 -0.77
CA GLY A 146 -16.83 1.48 0.12
C GLY A 146 -17.00 0.03 0.56
N PHE A 147 -16.31 -0.93 -0.05
CA PHE A 147 -16.41 -2.32 0.37
C PHE A 147 -15.72 -2.55 1.72
N PRO A 148 -16.30 -3.41 2.58
CA PRO A 148 -15.76 -3.72 3.89
C PRO A 148 -14.46 -4.54 3.77
N VAL A 149 -13.56 -4.31 4.73
CA VAL A 149 -12.36 -5.11 4.96
C VAL A 149 -12.57 -5.91 6.23
N HIS A 150 -12.52 -7.22 6.11
CA HIS A 150 -12.69 -8.18 7.21
C HIS A 150 -11.33 -8.65 7.75
N GLY A 151 -11.34 -9.23 8.94
CA GLY A 151 -10.21 -9.96 9.47
C GLY A 151 -9.86 -11.21 8.63
N PRO A 152 -8.88 -12.02 9.08
CA PRO A 152 -8.27 -13.03 8.21
C PRO A 152 -9.06 -14.33 8.00
N TYR A 153 -10.11 -14.59 8.79
CA TYR A 153 -10.77 -15.89 8.81
C TYR A 153 -12.09 -15.88 8.03
N GLU A 154 -12.34 -16.99 7.37
CA GLU A 154 -13.61 -17.42 6.80
C GLU A 154 -14.37 -18.32 7.76
N GLU A 155 -15.54 -18.80 7.33
CA GLU A 155 -16.32 -19.79 8.08
C GLU A 155 -15.45 -21.00 8.45
N SER A 156 -15.72 -21.57 9.61
CA SER A 156 -14.98 -22.71 10.16
C SER A 156 -13.51 -22.44 10.52
N GLY A 157 -13.10 -21.18 10.65
CA GLY A 157 -11.77 -20.79 11.10
C GLY A 157 -10.65 -21.03 10.09
N VAL A 158 -10.99 -21.20 8.82
CA VAL A 158 -10.02 -21.26 7.72
C VAL A 158 -9.59 -19.85 7.38
N MET A 159 -8.30 -19.61 7.21
CA MET A 159 -7.86 -18.31 6.70
C MET A 159 -8.30 -18.10 5.25
N ALA A 160 -8.91 -16.98 4.95
CA ALA A 160 -9.39 -16.64 3.61
C ALA A 160 -8.29 -16.78 2.54
N LYS A 161 -7.05 -16.45 2.88
CA LYS A 161 -5.88 -16.60 1.99
C LYS A 161 -5.58 -18.06 1.58
N ASP A 162 -6.04 -19.03 2.34
CA ASP A 162 -5.72 -20.45 2.13
C ASP A 162 -6.82 -21.20 1.36
N ILE A 163 -7.93 -20.53 1.07
CA ILE A 163 -9.02 -21.07 0.25
C ILE A 163 -8.59 -21.10 -1.22
N LYS A 164 -8.80 -22.26 -1.89
CA LYS A 164 -8.33 -22.51 -3.26
C LYS A 164 -9.43 -22.90 -4.26
N ASN A 165 -10.68 -22.85 -3.84
CA ASN A 165 -11.84 -23.14 -4.68
C ASN A 165 -12.44 -21.86 -5.27
N ASP A 166 -13.67 -21.92 -5.76
CA ASP A 166 -14.41 -20.78 -6.31
C ASP A 166 -14.66 -19.64 -5.32
N HIS A 167 -14.38 -19.86 -4.03
CA HIS A 167 -14.41 -18.84 -2.99
C HIS A 167 -13.03 -18.27 -2.64
N ALA A 168 -11.98 -18.62 -3.42
CA ALA A 168 -10.66 -18.05 -3.22
C ALA A 168 -10.67 -16.54 -3.39
N LEU A 169 -9.79 -15.86 -2.64
CA LEU A 169 -9.61 -14.42 -2.81
C LEU A 169 -9.06 -14.11 -4.20
N ASP A 170 -9.59 -13.08 -4.80
CA ASP A 170 -9.12 -12.51 -6.06
C ASP A 170 -7.80 -11.72 -5.87
N VAL A 171 -7.34 -11.08 -6.94
CA VAL A 171 -6.12 -10.27 -6.96
C VAL A 171 -6.18 -9.04 -6.04
N CYS A 172 -7.37 -8.63 -5.62
CA CYS A 172 -7.58 -7.51 -4.71
C CYS A 172 -7.60 -7.94 -3.24
N ASN A 173 -7.46 -9.22 -2.93
CA ASN A 173 -7.74 -9.84 -1.63
C ASN A 173 -9.23 -9.80 -1.25
N GLY A 174 -10.11 -9.89 -2.22
CA GLY A 174 -11.55 -9.91 -2.01
C GLY A 174 -12.23 -11.08 -2.68
N HIS A 175 -13.46 -11.31 -2.32
CA HIS A 175 -14.40 -12.23 -2.96
C HIS A 175 -15.83 -11.85 -2.59
N ALA A 176 -16.81 -12.59 -3.11
CA ALA A 176 -18.21 -12.37 -2.79
C ALA A 176 -18.84 -13.63 -2.19
N ASP A 177 -19.71 -13.44 -1.20
CA ASP A 177 -20.61 -14.45 -0.70
C ASP A 177 -22.09 -13.98 -0.73
N GLN A 178 -23.01 -14.90 -0.46
CA GLN A 178 -24.46 -14.60 -0.51
C GLN A 178 -24.94 -13.72 0.64
N GLN A 179 -24.23 -13.67 1.76
CA GLN A 179 -24.67 -12.94 2.96
C GLN A 179 -24.11 -11.52 2.98
N ARG A 180 -22.86 -11.32 2.51
CA ARG A 180 -22.08 -10.09 2.68
C ARG A 180 -21.89 -9.35 1.36
N GLY A 181 -22.13 -10.03 0.23
CA GLY A 181 -21.72 -9.51 -1.07
C GLY A 181 -20.21 -9.49 -1.21
N TYR A 182 -19.68 -8.58 -2.04
CA TYR A 182 -18.24 -8.44 -2.20
C TYR A 182 -17.60 -7.79 -0.97
N HIS A 183 -16.50 -8.36 -0.50
CA HIS A 183 -15.72 -7.86 0.62
C HIS A 183 -14.25 -8.28 0.51
N TYR A 184 -13.38 -7.59 1.23
CA TYR A 184 -11.96 -7.87 1.31
C TYR A 184 -11.61 -8.59 2.60
N HIS A 185 -10.54 -9.38 2.58
CA HIS A 185 -9.89 -9.94 3.75
C HIS A 185 -8.45 -9.49 3.88
N VAL A 186 -8.01 -9.21 5.10
CA VAL A 186 -6.58 -9.09 5.36
C VAL A 186 -5.91 -10.47 5.25
N THR A 187 -4.68 -10.49 4.74
CA THR A 187 -3.94 -11.73 4.49
C THR A 187 -2.60 -11.72 5.23
N PRO A 188 -2.58 -12.04 6.55
CA PRO A 188 -1.36 -12.07 7.33
C PRO A 188 -0.30 -12.99 6.70
N GLY A 189 0.92 -12.45 6.51
CA GLY A 189 2.03 -13.20 5.92
C GLY A 189 1.89 -13.50 4.42
N ARG A 190 0.94 -12.85 3.72
CA ARG A 190 0.81 -12.95 2.27
C ARG A 190 0.51 -11.57 1.68
N PHE A 191 1.33 -11.14 0.71
CA PHE A 191 1.09 -9.94 -0.08
C PHE A 191 -0.30 -10.02 -0.77
N PRO A 192 -1.07 -8.93 -0.86
CA PRO A 192 -0.78 -7.53 -0.48
C PRO A 192 -1.16 -7.15 0.96
N TYR A 193 -1.33 -8.07 1.86
CA TYR A 193 -1.58 -7.96 3.31
C TYR A 193 -2.94 -7.37 3.70
N ILE A 194 -3.42 -6.34 3.01
CA ILE A 194 -4.75 -5.74 3.19
C ILE A 194 -5.53 -5.81 1.88
N ILE A 195 -5.34 -4.88 0.96
CA ILE A 195 -5.96 -4.91 -0.36
C ILE A 195 -4.93 -4.66 -1.47
N GLY A 196 -5.04 -5.37 -2.59
CA GLY A 196 -4.13 -5.27 -3.75
C GLY A 196 -4.62 -4.32 -4.83
N GLY A 197 -5.90 -4.04 -4.85
CA GLY A 197 -6.58 -3.18 -5.80
C GLY A 197 -8.01 -2.89 -5.32
N TYR A 198 -8.68 -1.95 -5.95
CA TYR A 198 -10.10 -1.74 -5.73
C TYR A 198 -10.91 -2.54 -6.76
N ALA A 199 -11.72 -3.46 -6.27
CA ALA A 199 -12.71 -4.16 -7.09
C ALA A 199 -13.90 -3.26 -7.41
N GLY A 200 -14.15 -2.27 -6.58
CA GLY A 200 -15.18 -1.25 -6.78
C GLY A 200 -14.65 0.07 -7.30
N VAL A 201 -15.56 1.03 -7.45
CA VAL A 201 -15.26 2.40 -7.88
C VAL A 201 -14.82 3.23 -6.67
N PRO A 202 -13.51 3.57 -6.54
CA PRO A 202 -13.02 4.28 -5.37
C PRO A 202 -13.44 5.75 -5.35
N GLU A 203 -13.74 6.27 -4.16
CA GLU A 203 -13.95 7.70 -3.94
C GLU A 203 -12.62 8.46 -3.98
N ARG A 204 -12.38 9.14 -5.08
CA ARG A 204 -11.08 9.77 -5.41
C ARG A 204 -10.72 10.98 -4.54
N SER A 205 -11.72 11.61 -3.87
CA SER A 205 -11.43 12.75 -3.00
C SER A 205 -10.60 12.32 -1.78
N ASN A 206 -10.73 11.08 -1.31
CA ASN A 206 -10.02 10.54 -0.17
C ASN A 206 -8.49 10.52 -0.38
N SER A 207 -8.03 10.30 -1.61
CA SER A 207 -6.60 10.32 -1.94
C SER A 207 -5.97 11.72 -1.82
N ARG A 208 -6.78 12.79 -1.77
CA ARG A 208 -6.31 14.17 -1.66
C ARG A 208 -6.24 14.66 -0.20
N GLU A 209 -6.88 13.98 0.72
CA GLU A 209 -6.96 14.41 2.13
C GLU A 209 -5.58 14.41 2.81
N LEU A 210 -4.70 13.47 2.50
CA LEU A 210 -3.32 13.50 3.03
C LEU A 210 -2.50 14.71 2.57
N GLY A 211 -2.85 15.32 1.46
CA GLY A 211 -2.24 16.58 1.01
C GLY A 211 -2.76 17.80 1.78
N ARG A 212 -3.88 17.69 2.49
CA ARG A 212 -4.51 18.78 3.26
C ARG A 212 -4.23 18.73 4.76
N GLY A 213 -4.08 17.54 5.34
CA GLY A 213 -3.85 17.32 6.78
C GLY A 213 -2.47 17.74 7.29
N GLY A 214 -1.52 17.98 6.40
CA GLY A 214 -0.20 18.50 6.72
C GLY A 214 -0.09 20.00 6.48
N ALA A 215 -0.66 20.81 7.36
CA ALA A 215 -0.39 22.25 7.44
C ALA A 215 -1.50 23.18 6.91
N ARG A 216 -2.20 23.77 7.82
CA ARG A 216 -2.35 25.23 7.78
C ARG A 216 -0.97 25.86 8.05
N GLY A 217 -0.04 25.62 7.18
CA GLY A 217 1.31 26.13 7.21
C GLY A 217 1.94 25.86 5.87
N ALA A 218 1.88 26.84 4.97
CA ALA A 218 2.64 26.96 3.73
C ALA A 218 2.54 25.74 2.81
N ILE A 219 1.79 25.87 1.75
CA ILE A 219 2.14 25.28 0.45
C ILE A 219 3.56 25.79 0.17
N VAL A 220 4.56 25.11 0.70
CA VAL A 220 5.87 25.18 0.11
C VAL A 220 5.74 24.31 -1.12
N ASN A 221 5.51 24.97 -2.25
CA ASN A 221 5.93 24.44 -3.54
C ASN A 221 7.41 24.12 -3.40
N ASN A 222 7.74 22.97 -2.82
CA ASN A 222 9.08 22.44 -2.85
C ASN A 222 9.27 21.71 -4.19
N SER A 223 9.13 22.47 -5.27
CA SER A 223 9.62 22.14 -6.60
C SER A 223 11.15 22.22 -6.70
N GLN A 224 11.84 22.17 -5.56
CA GLN A 224 13.30 22.10 -5.53
C GLN A 224 13.74 20.89 -4.72
N GLY A 225 14.02 19.77 -5.41
CA GLY A 225 14.89 18.75 -4.86
C GLY A 225 14.64 17.30 -5.23
N GLN A 226 13.49 16.92 -5.74
CA GLN A 226 13.34 15.59 -6.35
C GLN A 226 12.88 15.77 -7.79
N SER A 227 13.83 15.84 -8.71
CA SER A 227 13.52 15.66 -10.12
C SER A 227 13.07 14.20 -10.29
N ARG A 228 11.75 13.96 -10.20
CA ARG A 228 11.14 12.78 -10.76
C ARG A 228 11.48 12.73 -12.23
N LEU A 229 12.41 11.89 -12.59
CA LEU A 229 12.65 11.51 -13.96
C LEU A 229 11.60 10.46 -14.33
N GLU A 230 10.34 10.87 -14.42
CA GLU A 230 9.30 10.05 -15.05
C GLU A 230 9.72 9.82 -16.49
N GLY A 231 9.94 8.55 -16.88
CA GLY A 231 10.29 8.18 -18.24
C GLY A 231 11.69 7.60 -18.44
N ALA A 232 12.51 7.44 -17.41
CA ALA A 232 13.84 6.86 -17.58
C ALA A 232 13.84 5.35 -17.86
N ILE A 233 12.75 4.62 -17.54
CA ILE A 233 12.57 3.23 -17.95
C ILE A 233 11.74 3.22 -19.24
N ALA A 234 12.39 2.97 -20.37
CA ALA A 234 11.72 2.93 -21.67
C ALA A 234 10.92 1.63 -21.83
N ALA A 235 11.52 0.50 -21.52
CA ALA A 235 10.91 -0.82 -21.69
C ALA A 235 11.45 -1.85 -20.70
N ILE A 236 10.67 -2.91 -20.48
CA ILE A 236 11.10 -4.17 -19.87
C ILE A 236 10.89 -5.28 -20.88
N ARG A 237 11.85 -6.17 -21.02
CA ARG A 237 11.77 -7.31 -21.96
C ARG A 237 12.23 -8.61 -21.29
N PRO A 238 11.43 -9.68 -21.37
CA PRO A 238 10.02 -9.66 -21.81
C PRO A 238 9.14 -8.83 -20.86
N GLY A 239 8.04 -8.28 -21.36
CA GLY A 239 7.05 -7.54 -20.57
C GLY A 239 6.10 -8.46 -19.78
N THR A 240 6.20 -9.75 -20.02
CA THR A 240 5.47 -10.80 -19.31
C THR A 240 6.38 -11.99 -19.04
N ALA A 241 6.13 -12.72 -17.96
CA ALA A 241 6.76 -14.03 -17.72
C ALA A 241 5.82 -14.93 -16.91
N SER A 242 5.96 -16.24 -17.14
CA SER A 242 5.23 -17.25 -16.38
C SER A 242 5.72 -17.30 -14.94
N ARG A 243 4.83 -17.68 -14.05
CA ARG A 243 5.13 -17.98 -12.66
C ARG A 243 5.97 -19.27 -12.54
N ASP A 244 6.41 -19.58 -11.34
CA ASP A 244 7.20 -20.74 -10.96
C ASP A 244 8.65 -20.73 -11.46
N GLY A 245 9.47 -19.95 -10.78
CA GLY A 245 10.91 -19.95 -10.89
C GLY A 245 11.55 -18.67 -11.42
N LYS A 246 12.85 -18.76 -11.64
CA LYS A 246 13.69 -17.63 -12.02
C LYS A 246 13.42 -17.18 -13.45
N ARG A 247 13.33 -15.87 -13.64
CA ARG A 247 13.14 -15.22 -14.94
C ARG A 247 14.18 -14.14 -15.15
N SER A 248 14.86 -14.21 -16.30
CA SER A 248 15.82 -13.20 -16.72
C SER A 248 15.09 -12.11 -17.50
N LEU A 249 15.26 -10.86 -17.06
CA LEU A 249 14.64 -9.69 -17.65
C LEU A 249 15.69 -8.65 -18.03
N THR A 250 15.37 -7.83 -19.01
CA THR A 250 16.21 -6.68 -19.41
C THR A 250 15.37 -5.41 -19.37
N LEU A 251 15.88 -4.43 -18.67
CA LEU A 251 15.36 -3.08 -18.55
C LEU A 251 16.11 -2.17 -19.49
N GLU A 252 15.38 -1.43 -20.32
CA GLU A 252 15.94 -0.40 -21.19
C GLU A 252 15.74 0.97 -20.57
N LEU A 253 16.80 1.70 -20.32
CA LEU A 253 16.77 3.06 -19.77
C LEU A 253 16.81 4.08 -20.91
N SER A 254 16.00 5.12 -20.80
CA SER A 254 15.99 6.23 -21.76
C SER A 254 16.22 7.56 -21.07
N THR A 255 16.81 8.50 -21.78
CA THR A 255 16.90 9.90 -21.37
C THR A 255 15.69 10.66 -21.90
N THR A 256 14.90 11.30 -21.02
CA THR A 256 13.88 12.26 -21.45
C THR A 256 14.51 13.57 -21.91
N ARG A 257 14.06 14.11 -23.04
CA ARG A 257 14.45 15.46 -23.51
C ARG A 257 14.01 16.47 -22.44
N GLY A 258 14.96 17.15 -21.81
CA GLY A 258 14.74 18.22 -20.85
C GLY A 258 15.23 17.97 -19.42
N GLY A 259 15.60 16.75 -19.06
CA GLY A 259 16.18 16.44 -17.74
C GLY A 259 17.65 16.87 -17.64
N ARG A 260 18.00 17.72 -16.68
CA ARG A 260 19.39 18.16 -16.42
C ARG A 260 20.31 17.06 -15.83
N ARG A 261 19.82 15.85 -15.65
CA ARG A 261 20.59 14.69 -15.17
C ARG A 261 20.40 13.51 -16.09
N GLY A 262 21.49 13.05 -16.69
CA GLY A 262 21.54 11.81 -17.47
C GLY A 262 21.32 10.57 -16.60
N ILE A 263 21.12 9.43 -17.23
CA ILE A 263 21.08 8.13 -16.55
C ILE A 263 22.45 7.95 -15.85
N PRO A 264 22.48 7.61 -14.53
CA PRO A 264 23.72 7.30 -13.85
C PRO A 264 24.53 6.26 -14.62
N SER A 265 25.85 6.39 -14.68
CA SER A 265 26.72 5.42 -15.34
C SER A 265 26.98 4.17 -14.50
N SER A 266 26.69 4.24 -13.20
CA SER A 266 26.89 3.13 -12.26
C SER A 266 25.93 1.97 -12.52
N LYS A 267 26.27 0.80 -12.02
CA LYS A 267 25.33 -0.31 -11.86
C LYS A 267 24.22 0.10 -10.89
N PRO A 268 22.95 -0.26 -11.13
CA PRO A 268 21.91 -0.06 -10.13
C PRO A 268 22.24 -0.77 -8.82
N ALA A 269 21.94 -0.12 -7.72
CA ALA A 269 22.02 -0.73 -6.41
C ALA A 269 20.89 -1.75 -6.21
N TRP A 270 19.75 -1.50 -6.84
CA TRP A 270 18.55 -2.27 -6.63
C TRP A 270 17.56 -2.16 -7.82
N VAL A 271 16.85 -3.25 -8.12
CA VAL A 271 15.76 -3.33 -9.10
C VAL A 271 14.64 -4.19 -8.53
N GLN A 272 13.39 -3.76 -8.70
CA GLN A 272 12.21 -4.50 -8.24
C GLN A 272 11.08 -4.44 -9.27
N ILE A 273 10.33 -5.53 -9.39
CA ILE A 273 9.11 -5.61 -10.19
C ILE A 273 7.96 -6.07 -9.29
N GLY A 274 7.05 -5.16 -8.96
CA GLY A 274 6.02 -5.46 -7.98
C GLY A 274 6.64 -5.94 -6.66
N PRO A 275 6.30 -7.14 -6.17
CA PRO A 275 6.88 -7.73 -4.96
C PRO A 275 8.22 -8.46 -5.20
N TYR A 276 8.67 -8.60 -6.47
CA TYR A 276 9.83 -9.43 -6.82
C TYR A 276 11.09 -8.58 -6.87
N GLU A 277 12.03 -8.86 -5.97
CA GLU A 277 13.34 -8.23 -5.96
C GLU A 277 14.28 -8.92 -6.96
N ALA A 278 15.07 -8.10 -7.65
CA ALA A 278 16.00 -8.58 -8.65
C ALA A 278 17.30 -9.10 -8.03
N THR A 279 17.76 -10.19 -8.57
CA THR A 279 19.09 -10.75 -8.33
C THR A 279 19.95 -10.66 -9.58
N GLN A 280 21.25 -10.91 -9.47
CA GLN A 280 22.19 -10.96 -10.60
C GLN A 280 22.12 -9.73 -11.51
N ILE A 281 22.03 -8.53 -10.91
CA ILE A 281 21.89 -7.29 -11.67
C ILE A 281 23.20 -7.01 -12.40
N GLU A 282 23.11 -6.90 -13.74
CA GLU A 282 24.20 -6.52 -14.64
C GLU A 282 23.79 -5.32 -15.47
N ARG A 283 24.74 -4.48 -15.85
CA ARG A 283 24.48 -3.33 -16.70
C ARG A 283 25.44 -3.26 -17.89
N LYS A 284 24.88 -2.99 -19.07
CA LYS A 284 25.63 -2.71 -20.29
C LYS A 284 25.01 -1.51 -21.01
N GLY A 285 25.64 -0.37 -20.93
CA GLY A 285 25.10 0.87 -21.49
C GLY A 285 23.77 1.26 -20.83
N ASN A 286 22.72 1.41 -21.63
CA ASN A 286 21.36 1.72 -21.16
C ASN A 286 20.54 0.48 -20.78
N ASN A 287 21.09 -0.73 -20.96
CA ASN A 287 20.39 -1.95 -20.62
C ASN A 287 20.83 -2.46 -19.24
N VAL A 288 19.86 -2.83 -18.42
CA VAL A 288 20.04 -3.48 -17.12
C VAL A 288 19.43 -4.86 -17.20
N LYS A 289 20.27 -5.90 -17.17
CA LYS A 289 19.84 -7.30 -17.11
C LYS A 289 19.81 -7.75 -15.66
N PHE A 290 18.79 -8.50 -15.28
CA PHE A 290 18.61 -9.02 -13.93
C PHE A 290 17.71 -10.25 -13.93
N GLU A 291 17.70 -10.95 -12.82
CA GLU A 291 16.80 -12.09 -12.59
C GLU A 291 15.81 -11.75 -11.46
N ILE A 292 14.56 -12.18 -11.60
CA ILE A 292 13.56 -12.23 -10.53
C ILE A 292 13.12 -13.67 -10.31
N ASP A 293 12.73 -13.99 -9.10
CA ASP A 293 12.12 -15.27 -8.77
C ASP A 293 10.61 -15.06 -8.60
N ILE A 294 9.82 -15.71 -9.46
CA ILE A 294 8.36 -15.60 -9.45
C ILE A 294 7.81 -16.89 -8.85
N PRO A 295 7.22 -16.87 -7.65
CA PRO A 295 6.72 -18.09 -7.03
C PRO A 295 5.52 -18.69 -7.78
N ALA A 296 5.27 -19.97 -7.59
CA ALA A 296 4.20 -20.71 -8.27
C ALA A 296 2.79 -20.17 -7.92
N ASP A 297 2.63 -19.55 -6.77
CA ASP A 297 1.40 -18.93 -6.29
C ASP A 297 1.28 -17.44 -6.64
N ALA A 298 2.19 -16.93 -7.48
CA ALA A 298 2.15 -15.54 -7.91
C ALA A 298 0.83 -15.22 -8.63
N ALA A 299 0.28 -14.04 -8.32
CA ALA A 299 -0.95 -13.56 -8.95
C ALA A 299 -0.77 -13.33 -10.45
N VAL A 300 -1.60 -13.99 -11.27
CA VAL A 300 -1.58 -13.91 -12.74
C VAL A 300 -2.44 -12.75 -13.22
N GLY A 301 -2.01 -12.10 -14.29
CA GLY A 301 -2.78 -11.05 -14.98
C GLY A 301 -2.62 -9.64 -14.39
N VAL A 302 -2.03 -9.51 -13.20
CA VAL A 302 -1.80 -8.22 -12.55
C VAL A 302 -0.66 -7.47 -13.25
N LEU A 303 -0.87 -6.18 -13.51
CA LEU A 303 0.18 -5.29 -13.99
C LEU A 303 1.02 -4.81 -12.80
N LEU A 304 2.33 -5.00 -12.90
CA LEU A 304 3.29 -4.69 -11.86
C LEU A 304 4.16 -3.51 -12.27
N ASP A 305 4.49 -2.67 -11.29
CA ASP A 305 5.44 -1.57 -11.48
C ASP A 305 6.87 -2.09 -11.47
N CYS A 306 7.71 -1.39 -12.19
CA CYS A 306 9.15 -1.56 -12.11
C CYS A 306 9.81 -0.34 -11.46
N HIS A 307 10.71 -0.61 -10.55
CA HIS A 307 11.55 0.36 -9.86
C HIS A 307 13.02 0.00 -10.04
N ILE A 308 13.84 1.00 -10.25
CA ILE A 308 15.30 0.86 -10.32
C ILE A 308 15.95 1.99 -9.53
N GLU A 309 16.87 1.65 -8.67
CA GLU A 309 17.58 2.60 -7.83
C GLU A 309 19.08 2.59 -8.12
N PHE A 310 19.67 3.76 -8.22
CA PHE A 310 21.10 3.96 -8.31
C PHE A 310 21.59 4.64 -7.04
N ALA A 311 22.67 4.13 -6.47
CA ALA A 311 23.32 4.76 -5.33
C ALA A 311 23.72 6.21 -5.67
N GLY A 312 23.41 7.13 -4.77
CA GLY A 312 23.86 8.52 -4.88
C GLY A 312 25.36 8.65 -4.66
N ASN A 313 25.96 9.72 -5.18
CA ASN A 313 27.34 10.07 -4.85
C ASN A 313 27.42 10.54 -3.39
N GLU A 314 28.40 10.06 -2.64
CA GLU A 314 28.67 10.39 -1.22
C GLU A 314 28.72 11.91 -0.94
N SER A 315 29.04 12.72 -1.94
CA SER A 315 29.17 14.18 -1.81
C SER A 315 27.85 14.98 -1.97
N ARG A 316 26.72 14.34 -2.38
CA ARG A 316 25.43 15.04 -2.65
C ARG A 316 24.21 14.36 -2.04
N GLY A 317 24.36 13.31 -1.26
CA GLY A 317 23.31 12.64 -0.48
C GLY A 317 22.00 12.39 -1.24
N GLY A 318 21.69 11.13 -1.53
CA GLY A 318 20.40 10.70 -2.09
C GLY A 318 20.56 9.77 -3.27
N SER A 319 19.74 8.71 -3.29
CA SER A 319 19.66 7.77 -4.40
C SER A 319 18.84 8.37 -5.56
N ILE A 320 19.07 7.87 -6.78
CA ILE A 320 18.27 8.21 -7.96
C ILE A 320 17.39 7.04 -8.28
N VAL A 321 16.08 7.24 -8.20
CA VAL A 321 15.07 6.21 -8.45
C VAL A 321 14.33 6.52 -9.76
N PHE A 322 14.24 5.52 -10.62
CA PHE A 322 13.36 5.55 -11.80
C PHE A 322 12.23 4.56 -11.62
N LYS A 323 11.05 4.95 -12.04
CA LYS A 323 9.84 4.15 -11.93
C LYS A 323 9.13 4.05 -13.29
N LYS A 324 8.60 2.87 -13.60
CA LYS A 324 7.66 2.64 -14.70
C LYS A 324 6.45 1.90 -14.16
N ASN A 325 5.29 2.53 -14.28
CA ASN A 325 4.03 1.93 -13.88
C ASN A 325 3.58 0.91 -14.94
N ASP A 326 2.86 -0.13 -14.49
CA ASP A 326 2.25 -1.15 -15.36
C ASP A 326 3.24 -1.76 -16.35
N ALA A 327 4.45 -1.99 -15.90
CA ALA A 327 5.58 -2.33 -16.75
C ALA A 327 5.72 -3.81 -17.05
N PHE A 328 5.11 -4.68 -16.24
CA PHE A 328 5.30 -6.11 -16.30
C PHE A 328 4.05 -6.87 -15.87
N ARG A 329 3.84 -8.07 -16.41
CA ARG A 329 2.71 -8.93 -16.06
C ARG A 329 3.17 -10.38 -15.86
N VAL A 330 2.73 -11.00 -14.76
CA VAL A 330 2.85 -12.44 -14.57
C VAL A 330 1.74 -13.13 -15.37
N VAL A 331 2.11 -14.19 -16.09
CA VAL A 331 1.18 -15.04 -16.86
C VAL A 331 1.32 -16.49 -16.41
N ASP A 332 0.38 -17.34 -16.81
CA ASP A 332 0.46 -18.78 -16.54
C ASP A 332 1.60 -19.46 -17.30
#